data_009155df770ffb20d582ebc467a9be5c
#
_entry.id   009155df770ffb20d582ebc467a9be5c
#
_cell.length_a   1.000
_cell.length_b   1.000
_cell.length_c   1.000
_cell.angle_alpha   90.00
_cell.angle_beta   90.00
_cell.angle_gamma   90.00
#
_symmetry.space_group_name_H-M   'P 1'
#
loop_
_entity.id
_entity.type
_entity.pdbx_description
1 polymer ?
#
loop_
_entity_poly.entity_id
_entity_poly.type
_entity_poly.pdbx_seq_one_letter_code
_entity_poly.pdbx_strand_id
1 'polypeptide(L)'
;MEIRLLKLIGPAHIAGGIGLALLSLVPAVQAPLLSAIFGPGVPLEPTIFLVGVLGPTIASWGVLFTALVKNHIEQPSRRTWWFLFSSIAVWIPLDTFLCWYYGVYLGVWVNLAVGTVLVYLLMRVRSINE
;
A
#
# COMPACT_ATOMS: atom_id res chain seq x y z
N MET A 1 -0.44 -20.76 6.12
CA MET A 1 -0.06 -20.01 4.92
C MET A 1 -0.47 -18.53 5.06
N GLU A 2 -1.67 -18.24 5.44
CA GLU A 2 -2.29 -16.91 5.53
C GLU A 2 -1.55 -15.93 6.45
N ILE A 3 -1.18 -16.36 7.67
CA ILE A 3 -0.40 -15.54 8.61
C ILE A 3 0.97 -15.14 8.03
N ARG A 4 1.61 -16.03 7.26
CA ARG A 4 2.89 -15.71 6.62
C ARG A 4 2.74 -14.64 5.55
N LEU A 5 1.67 -14.71 4.74
CA LEU A 5 1.38 -13.70 3.73
C LEU A 5 1.07 -12.34 4.37
N LEU A 6 0.25 -12.32 5.43
CA LEU A 6 -0.06 -11.08 6.15
C LEU A 6 1.20 -10.40 6.73
N LYS A 7 2.16 -11.21 7.24
CA LYS A 7 3.44 -10.72 7.74
C LYS A 7 4.34 -10.11 6.65
N LEU A 8 4.16 -10.46 5.37
CA LEU A 8 4.98 -9.96 4.27
C LEU A 8 4.49 -8.61 3.73
N ILE A 9 3.22 -8.27 3.94
CA ILE A 9 2.61 -7.07 3.36
C ILE A 9 3.28 -5.79 3.86
N GLY A 10 3.48 -5.65 5.16
CA GLY A 10 4.15 -4.48 5.72
C GLY A 10 5.60 -4.32 5.22
N PRO A 11 6.47 -5.33 5.31
CA PRO A 11 7.80 -5.28 4.71
C PRO A 11 7.81 -4.98 3.21
N ALA A 12 6.86 -5.49 2.44
CA ALA A 12 6.72 -5.17 1.02
C ALA A 12 6.42 -3.69 0.78
N HIS A 13 5.55 -3.08 1.60
CA HIS A 13 5.27 -1.64 1.54
C HIS A 13 6.50 -0.82 1.97
N ILE A 14 7.24 -1.26 2.99
CA ILE A 14 8.49 -0.59 3.38
C ILE A 14 9.48 -0.58 2.22
N ALA A 15 9.75 -1.75 1.64
CA ALA A 15 10.68 -1.88 0.51
C ALA A 15 10.20 -1.09 -0.73
N GLY A 16 8.92 -1.19 -1.06
CA GLY A 16 8.31 -0.47 -2.18
C GLY A 16 8.35 1.04 -1.98
N GLY A 17 8.01 1.53 -0.81
CA GLY A 17 8.05 2.96 -0.49
C GLY A 17 9.47 3.54 -0.52
N ILE A 18 10.45 2.85 0.07
CA ILE A 18 11.87 3.25 -0.02
C ILE A 18 12.33 3.20 -1.49
N GLY A 19 11.95 2.16 -2.24
CA GLY A 19 12.28 2.02 -3.65
C GLY A 19 11.74 3.19 -4.48
N LEU A 20 10.49 3.59 -4.30
CA LEU A 20 9.90 4.76 -4.97
C LEU A 20 10.65 6.05 -4.64
N ALA A 21 10.97 6.27 -3.37
CA ALA A 21 11.75 7.45 -2.96
C ALA A 21 13.13 7.47 -3.62
N LEU A 22 13.85 6.35 -3.63
CA LEU A 22 15.18 6.28 -4.26
C LEU A 22 15.10 6.43 -5.77
N LEU A 23 14.15 5.78 -6.45
CA LEU A 23 13.99 5.88 -7.90
C LEU A 23 13.61 7.30 -8.34
N SER A 24 12.87 8.05 -7.51
CA SER A 24 12.54 9.45 -7.79
C SER A 24 13.78 10.37 -7.81
N LEU A 25 14.90 9.95 -7.22
CA LEU A 25 16.17 10.71 -7.21
C LEU A 25 17.07 10.38 -8.39
N VAL A 26 16.73 9.38 -9.22
CA VAL A 26 17.58 8.93 -10.33
C VAL A 26 17.04 9.50 -11.66
N PRO A 27 17.66 10.53 -12.26
CA PRO A 27 17.13 11.22 -13.44
C PRO A 27 16.83 10.29 -14.62
N ALA A 28 17.67 9.29 -14.83
CA ALA A 28 17.54 8.35 -15.95
C ALA A 28 16.26 7.48 -15.90
N VAL A 29 15.67 7.29 -14.72
CA VAL A 29 14.46 6.45 -14.54
C VAL A 29 13.18 7.27 -14.29
N GLN A 30 13.28 8.57 -14.06
CA GLN A 30 12.12 9.41 -13.73
C GLN A 30 11.05 9.40 -14.82
N ALA A 31 11.41 9.74 -16.06
CA ALA A 31 10.45 9.79 -17.16
C ALA A 31 9.86 8.41 -17.50
N PRO A 32 10.64 7.31 -17.61
CA PRO A 32 10.09 5.96 -17.76
C PRO A 32 9.16 5.54 -16.62
N LEU A 33 9.52 5.85 -15.36
CA LEU A 33 8.72 5.51 -14.19
C LEU A 33 7.36 6.21 -14.23
N LEU A 34 7.34 7.52 -14.47
CA LEU A 34 6.08 8.29 -14.52
C LEU A 34 5.21 7.86 -15.70
N SER A 35 5.83 7.62 -16.86
CA SER A 35 5.09 7.14 -18.04
C SER A 35 4.46 5.76 -17.81
N ALA A 36 5.12 4.89 -17.06
CA ALA A 36 4.58 3.57 -16.71
C ALA A 36 3.41 3.65 -15.71
N ILE A 37 3.44 4.60 -14.78
CA ILE A 37 2.41 4.74 -13.74
C ILE A 37 1.22 5.55 -14.25
N PHE A 38 1.46 6.70 -14.88
CA PHE A 38 0.44 7.71 -15.20
C PHE A 38 0.17 7.85 -16.68
N GLY A 39 0.95 7.21 -17.56
CA GLY A 39 0.89 7.39 -19.00
C GLY A 39 1.79 8.52 -19.53
N PRO A 40 1.86 8.68 -20.87
CA PRO A 40 2.72 9.69 -21.50
C PRO A 40 2.20 11.12 -21.28
N GLY A 41 3.13 12.10 -21.29
CA GLY A 41 2.78 13.54 -21.25
C GLY A 41 2.55 14.13 -19.85
N VAL A 42 2.86 13.39 -18.80
CA VAL A 42 2.75 13.87 -17.41
C VAL A 42 3.90 14.86 -17.12
N PRO A 43 3.61 16.01 -16.46
CA PRO A 43 4.66 16.97 -16.05
C PRO A 43 5.69 16.31 -15.14
N LEU A 44 6.96 16.32 -15.54
CA LEU A 44 8.01 15.55 -14.87
C LEU A 44 8.27 16.04 -13.45
N GLU A 45 8.64 17.30 -13.26
CA GLU A 45 9.12 17.84 -11.98
C GLU A 45 8.10 17.75 -10.84
N PRO A 46 6.86 18.25 -10.98
CA PRO A 46 5.91 18.19 -9.88
C PRO A 46 5.48 16.77 -9.56
N THR A 47 5.36 15.91 -10.58
CA THR A 47 4.89 14.53 -10.40
C THR A 47 5.96 13.67 -9.75
N ILE A 48 7.23 13.81 -10.17
CA ILE A 48 8.32 13.04 -9.55
C ILE A 48 8.57 13.46 -8.11
N PHE A 49 8.39 14.73 -7.76
CA PHE A 49 8.41 15.20 -6.39
C PHE A 49 7.32 14.53 -5.55
N LEU A 50 6.07 14.48 -6.05
CA LEU A 50 4.96 13.82 -5.35
C LEU A 50 5.21 12.32 -5.16
N VAL A 51 5.72 11.62 -6.17
CA VAL A 51 6.10 10.21 -6.07
C VAL A 51 7.20 10.02 -5.02
N GLY A 52 8.21 10.90 -5.01
CA GLY A 52 9.30 10.89 -4.04
C GLY A 52 8.83 11.06 -2.60
N VAL A 53 7.89 11.97 -2.35
CA VAL A 53 7.28 12.20 -1.02
C VAL A 53 6.33 11.08 -0.61
N LEU A 54 5.60 10.51 -1.56
CA LEU A 54 4.69 9.39 -1.30
C LEU A 54 5.44 8.13 -0.85
N GLY A 55 6.65 7.93 -1.36
CA GLY A 55 7.49 6.78 -1.00
C GLY A 55 7.69 6.60 0.52
N PRO A 56 8.25 7.60 1.24
CA PRO A 56 8.38 7.54 2.71
C PRO A 56 7.05 7.36 3.44
N THR A 57 5.97 7.94 2.93
CA THR A 57 4.62 7.76 3.49
C THR A 57 4.16 6.30 3.41
N ILE A 58 4.33 5.66 2.25
CA ILE A 58 4.04 4.24 2.06
C ILE A 58 4.93 3.37 2.97
N ALA A 59 6.23 3.69 3.07
CA ALA A 59 7.15 2.96 3.93
C ALA A 59 6.76 3.08 5.42
N SER A 60 6.41 4.28 5.88
CA SER A 60 5.95 4.53 7.25
C SER A 60 4.66 3.76 7.57
N TRP A 61 3.69 3.76 6.65
CA TRP A 61 2.49 2.93 6.79
C TRP A 61 2.86 1.44 6.89
N GLY A 62 3.80 0.97 6.09
CA GLY A 62 4.30 -0.40 6.13
C GLY A 62 4.89 -0.78 7.49
N VAL A 63 5.62 0.13 8.15
CA VAL A 63 6.14 -0.07 9.51
C VAL A 63 4.99 -0.21 10.51
N LEU A 64 4.03 0.70 10.50
CA LEU A 64 2.87 0.65 11.40
C LEU A 64 2.04 -0.61 11.18
N PHE A 65 1.79 -0.97 9.93
CA PHE A 65 1.05 -2.18 9.59
C PHE A 65 1.77 -3.44 10.09
N THR A 66 3.09 -3.51 9.91
CA THR A 66 3.91 -4.63 10.41
C THR A 66 3.81 -4.76 11.94
N ALA A 67 3.90 -3.65 12.65
CA ALA A 67 3.80 -3.62 14.11
C ALA A 67 2.41 -4.08 14.58
N LEU A 68 1.34 -3.61 13.96
CA LEU A 68 -0.03 -3.99 14.30
C LEU A 68 -0.31 -5.47 14.01
N VAL A 69 0.15 -5.98 12.84
CA VAL A 69 0.02 -7.40 12.49
C VAL A 69 0.78 -8.27 13.48
N LYS A 70 2.02 -7.92 13.81
CA LYS A 70 2.82 -8.64 14.80
C LYS A 70 2.11 -8.68 16.15
N ASN A 71 1.67 -7.52 16.65
CA ASN A 71 0.95 -7.42 17.92
C ASN A 71 -0.34 -8.24 17.92
N HIS A 72 -1.10 -8.22 16.84
CA HIS A 72 -2.34 -9.01 16.73
C HIS A 72 -2.09 -10.51 16.75
N ILE A 73 -0.97 -10.98 16.18
CA ILE A 73 -0.59 -12.40 16.18
C ILE A 73 -0.08 -12.86 17.54
N GLU A 74 0.73 -12.03 18.23
CA GLU A 74 1.29 -12.35 19.54
C GLU A 74 0.24 -12.21 20.66
N GLN A 75 -0.64 -11.24 20.56
CA GLN A 75 -1.71 -10.95 21.51
C GLN A 75 -3.00 -10.65 20.76
N PRO A 76 -3.76 -11.68 20.35
CA PRO A 76 -5.00 -11.52 19.61
C PRO A 76 -5.96 -10.55 20.31
N SER A 77 -6.34 -9.49 19.63
CA SER A 77 -7.20 -8.44 20.17
C SER A 77 -8.20 -7.98 19.11
N ARG A 78 -9.48 -7.98 19.48
CA ARG A 78 -10.54 -7.40 18.65
C ARG A 78 -10.29 -5.95 18.30
N ARG A 79 -9.69 -5.19 19.23
CA ARG A 79 -9.33 -3.78 19.03
C ARG A 79 -8.25 -3.62 17.95
N THR A 80 -7.18 -4.41 18.00
CA THR A 80 -6.09 -4.39 17.01
C THR A 80 -6.60 -4.81 15.64
N TRP A 81 -7.48 -5.82 15.58
CA TRP A 81 -8.12 -6.25 14.34
C TRP A 81 -8.95 -5.10 13.71
N TRP A 82 -9.74 -4.39 14.51
CA TRP A 82 -10.53 -3.24 14.02
C TRP A 82 -9.65 -2.10 13.53
N PHE A 83 -8.50 -1.83 14.12
CA PHE A 83 -7.56 -0.83 13.61
C PHE A 83 -7.00 -1.22 12.24
N LEU A 84 -6.59 -2.48 12.07
CA LEU A 84 -6.13 -2.99 10.79
C LEU A 84 -7.24 -2.91 9.73
N PHE A 85 -8.42 -3.38 10.05
CA PHE A 85 -9.55 -3.36 9.13
C PHE A 85 -9.97 -1.93 8.74
N SER A 86 -10.09 -1.02 9.71
CA SER A 86 -10.48 0.36 9.45
C SER A 86 -9.47 1.10 8.58
N SER A 87 -8.16 0.87 8.78
CA SER A 87 -7.13 1.49 7.94
C SER A 87 -7.29 1.10 6.47
N ILE A 88 -7.60 -0.17 6.21
CA ILE A 88 -7.83 -0.69 4.86
C ILE A 88 -9.16 -0.20 4.29
N ALA A 89 -10.21 -0.18 5.11
CA ALA A 89 -11.54 0.27 4.72
C ALA A 89 -11.60 1.78 4.37
N VAL A 90 -10.71 2.59 4.92
CA VAL A 90 -10.55 4.00 4.55
C VAL A 90 -9.68 4.14 3.30
N TRP A 91 -8.53 3.48 3.29
CA TRP A 91 -7.56 3.64 2.21
C TRP A 91 -8.08 3.12 0.86
N ILE A 92 -8.54 1.88 0.78
CA ILE A 92 -8.88 1.24 -0.50
C ILE A 92 -9.99 1.99 -1.27
N PRO A 93 -11.14 2.35 -0.66
CA PRO A 93 -12.18 3.04 -1.41
C PRO A 93 -11.75 4.43 -1.89
N LEU A 94 -11.05 5.19 -1.03
CA LEU A 94 -10.62 6.54 -1.38
C LEU A 94 -9.57 6.54 -2.48
N ASP A 95 -8.56 5.70 -2.36
CA ASP A 95 -7.48 5.61 -3.33
C ASP A 95 -7.98 5.03 -4.67
N THR A 96 -8.84 4.01 -4.63
CA THR A 96 -9.47 3.45 -5.83
C THR A 96 -10.34 4.49 -6.54
N PHE A 97 -11.14 5.27 -5.78
CA PHE A 97 -11.96 6.33 -6.34
C PHE A 97 -11.09 7.42 -7.00
N LEU A 98 -10.03 7.87 -6.33
CA LEU A 98 -9.11 8.87 -6.90
C LEU A 98 -8.39 8.33 -8.14
N CYS A 99 -7.89 7.11 -8.12
CA CYS A 99 -7.31 6.47 -9.29
C CYS A 99 -8.29 6.41 -10.47
N TRP A 100 -9.54 6.06 -10.21
CA TRP A 100 -10.59 6.05 -11.24
C TRP A 100 -10.89 7.46 -11.75
N TYR A 101 -11.07 8.43 -10.85
CA TYR A 101 -11.40 9.82 -11.20
C TYR A 101 -10.34 10.47 -12.09
N TYR A 102 -9.05 10.21 -11.82
CA TYR A 102 -7.92 10.73 -12.59
C TYR A 102 -7.48 9.83 -13.76
N GLY A 103 -8.19 8.75 -14.05
CA GLY A 103 -7.90 7.85 -15.17
C GLY A 103 -6.67 6.97 -14.99
N VAL A 104 -6.17 6.81 -13.76
CA VAL A 104 -5.03 5.92 -13.43
C VAL A 104 -5.53 4.49 -13.23
N TYR A 105 -5.98 3.87 -14.31
CA TYR A 105 -6.65 2.55 -14.26
C TYR A 105 -5.77 1.44 -13.71
N LEU A 106 -4.45 1.51 -13.89
CA LEU A 106 -3.53 0.56 -13.27
C LEU A 106 -3.66 0.60 -11.74
N GLY A 107 -3.76 1.80 -11.14
CA GLY A 107 -3.99 1.96 -9.69
C GLY A 107 -5.31 1.34 -9.24
N VAL A 108 -6.38 1.50 -10.01
CA VAL A 108 -7.69 0.88 -9.71
C VAL A 108 -7.55 -0.64 -9.59
N TRP A 109 -6.94 -1.30 -10.58
CA TRP A 109 -6.78 -2.76 -10.57
C TRP A 109 -5.86 -3.25 -9.46
N VAL A 110 -4.77 -2.55 -9.21
CA VAL A 110 -3.83 -2.87 -8.12
C VAL A 110 -4.54 -2.76 -6.77
N ASN A 111 -5.28 -1.68 -6.53
CA ASN A 111 -6.01 -1.46 -5.27
C ASN A 111 -7.08 -2.52 -5.05
N LEU A 112 -7.85 -2.88 -6.07
CA LEU A 112 -8.87 -3.92 -5.98
C LEU A 112 -8.23 -5.29 -5.67
N ALA A 113 -7.13 -5.64 -6.33
CA ALA A 113 -6.44 -6.90 -6.11
C ALA A 113 -5.84 -6.97 -4.69
N VAL A 114 -5.05 -5.95 -4.31
CA VAL A 114 -4.41 -5.89 -2.98
C VAL A 114 -5.46 -5.81 -1.88
N GLY A 115 -6.51 -5.00 -2.08
CA GLY A 115 -7.59 -4.84 -1.13
C GLY A 115 -8.35 -6.15 -0.87
N THR A 116 -8.69 -6.86 -1.93
CA THR A 116 -9.36 -8.17 -1.81
C THR A 116 -8.51 -9.16 -1.02
N VAL A 117 -7.21 -9.25 -1.34
CA VAL A 117 -6.27 -10.13 -0.61
C VAL A 117 -6.16 -9.72 0.85
N LEU A 118 -6.02 -8.42 1.16
CA LEU A 118 -5.91 -7.92 2.53
C LEU A 118 -7.16 -8.23 3.36
N VAL A 119 -8.34 -7.92 2.83
CA VAL A 119 -9.62 -8.19 3.50
C VAL A 119 -9.79 -9.69 3.74
N TYR A 120 -9.51 -10.51 2.73
CA TYR A 120 -9.57 -11.97 2.86
C TYR A 120 -8.64 -12.47 3.99
N LEU A 121 -7.38 -12.03 4.02
CA LEU A 121 -6.41 -12.44 5.03
C LEU A 121 -6.84 -11.99 6.44
N LEU A 122 -7.34 -10.77 6.59
CA LEU A 122 -7.83 -10.27 7.89
C LEU A 122 -9.06 -11.03 8.39
N MET A 123 -9.99 -11.37 7.51
CA MET A 123 -11.16 -12.17 7.88
C MET A 123 -10.78 -13.58 8.34
N ARG A 124 -9.80 -14.19 7.66
CA ARG A 124 -9.30 -15.53 8.03
C ARG A 124 -8.57 -15.51 9.37
N VAL A 125 -7.75 -14.48 9.64
CA VAL A 125 -7.05 -14.36 10.92
C VAL A 125 -8.02 -14.10 12.08
N ARG A 126 -9.12 -13.37 11.84
CA ARG A 126 -10.18 -13.18 12.83
C ARG A 126 -10.81 -14.51 13.24
N SER A 127 -11.17 -15.37 12.27
CA SER A 127 -11.85 -16.63 12.53
C SER A 127 -11.00 -17.68 13.25
N ILE A 128 -9.68 -17.51 13.28
CA ILE A 128 -8.76 -18.43 14.02
C ILE A 128 -8.69 -18.07 15.52
N ASN A 129 -9.06 -16.84 15.86
CA ASN A 129 -8.94 -16.28 17.21
C ASN A 129 -10.29 -16.20 17.96
N GLU A 130 -11.41 -16.57 17.31
CA GLU A 130 -12.74 -16.76 17.90
C GLU A 130 -12.97 -18.25 18.22
#